data_3f4ae3c1051c7247fb659368bca5da7f
#
_entry.id   3f4ae3c1051c7247fb659368bca5da7f
#
_cell.length_a   1.000
_cell.length_b   1.000
_cell.length_c   1.000
_cell.angle_alpha   90.00
_cell.angle_beta   90.00
_cell.angle_gamma   90.00
#
_symmetry.space_group_name_H-M   'P 1'
#
loop_
_entity.id
_entity.type
_entity.pdbx_description
1 polymer ?
#
loop_
_entity_poly.entity_id
_entity_poly.type
_entity_poly.pdbx_seq_one_letter_code
_entity_poly.pdbx_strand_id
1 'polypeptide(L)'
;MTDQIPAGEPPLGSLACPEPEDRPDLWPTTARRTDDGELVLGGLAVSEILAEAPSPVFVLDEADLRGRAASWAAAMHEEFWPSYGMAGGEAFYAGKAFLTTKVAQWVLEEGMGIDTASRGELAVSLAALQEVDGEEATTDGTRLGLHGNGKTQAEIAVALTHHVGHLVLDSLEEVDLAVRAV
;
A
#
# COMPACT_ATOMS: atom_id res chain seq x y z
N MET A 1 -24.41 37.20 -20.44
CA MET A 1 -23.21 36.58 -21.03
C MET A 1 -23.34 35.08 -20.77
N THR A 2 -23.87 34.38 -21.74
CA THR A 2 -23.99 32.92 -21.71
C THR A 2 -22.67 32.35 -22.14
N ASP A 3 -21.92 31.78 -21.17
CA ASP A 3 -20.73 31.00 -21.50
C ASP A 3 -21.15 29.82 -22.37
N GLN A 4 -20.80 29.91 -23.64
CA GLN A 4 -20.94 28.79 -24.57
C GLN A 4 -19.82 27.78 -24.23
N ILE A 5 -20.23 26.62 -23.74
CA ILE A 5 -19.35 25.44 -23.67
C ILE A 5 -18.85 25.15 -25.08
N PRO A 6 -17.52 25.04 -25.32
CA PRO A 6 -16.99 24.75 -26.66
C PRO A 6 -17.58 23.43 -27.17
N ALA A 7 -18.03 23.47 -28.44
CA ALA A 7 -18.55 22.29 -29.11
C ALA A 7 -17.46 21.23 -29.23
N GLY A 8 -17.54 20.17 -28.42
CA GLY A 8 -16.59 19.05 -28.42
C GLY A 8 -16.31 18.42 -27.07
N GLU A 9 -16.66 19.07 -25.95
CA GLU A 9 -16.56 18.41 -24.67
C GLU A 9 -17.81 17.53 -24.42
N PRO A 10 -17.63 16.24 -24.08
CA PRO A 10 -18.76 15.40 -23.72
C PRO A 10 -19.42 15.95 -22.44
N PRO A 11 -20.75 15.84 -22.30
CA PRO A 11 -21.42 16.26 -21.06
C PRO A 11 -20.84 15.51 -19.86
N LEU A 12 -20.74 16.20 -18.71
CA LEU A 12 -20.16 15.71 -17.46
C LEU A 12 -20.66 14.32 -16.97
N GLY A 13 -21.68 13.76 -17.59
CA GLY A 13 -22.21 12.41 -17.33
C GLY A 13 -21.79 11.35 -18.34
N SER A 14 -20.98 11.68 -19.35
CA SER A 14 -20.56 10.76 -20.42
C SER A 14 -19.03 10.64 -20.53
N LEU A 15 -18.31 10.76 -19.39
CA LEU A 15 -16.90 10.38 -19.36
C LEU A 15 -16.84 8.86 -19.57
N ALA A 16 -16.71 8.43 -20.83
CA ALA A 16 -16.36 7.06 -21.14
C ALA A 16 -15.04 6.77 -20.41
N CYS A 17 -15.03 5.70 -19.63
CA CYS A 17 -13.79 5.24 -19.03
C CYS A 17 -12.82 4.91 -20.18
N PRO A 18 -11.60 5.48 -20.21
CA PRO A 18 -10.67 5.20 -21.30
C PRO A 18 -10.32 3.72 -21.32
N GLU A 19 -10.05 3.19 -22.50
CA GLU A 19 -9.68 1.79 -22.63
C GLU A 19 -8.30 1.51 -21.98
N PRO A 20 -8.04 0.28 -21.50
CA PRO A 20 -6.76 -0.06 -20.90
C PRO A 20 -5.56 0.19 -21.82
N GLU A 21 -5.70 -0.03 -23.12
CA GLU A 21 -4.68 0.16 -24.14
C GLU A 21 -4.37 1.65 -24.37
N ASP A 22 -5.38 2.52 -24.27
CA ASP A 22 -5.23 3.96 -24.46
C ASP A 22 -4.65 4.68 -23.24
N ARG A 23 -4.94 4.18 -22.05
CA ARG A 23 -4.52 4.79 -20.77
C ARG A 23 -4.05 3.74 -19.76
N PRO A 24 -2.92 3.07 -20.06
CA PRO A 24 -2.36 2.04 -19.18
C PRO A 24 -1.94 2.58 -17.80
N ASP A 25 -1.79 3.90 -17.67
CA ASP A 25 -1.50 4.58 -16.40
C ASP A 25 -2.68 4.61 -15.42
N LEU A 26 -3.91 4.42 -15.91
CA LEU A 26 -5.12 4.42 -15.10
C LEU A 26 -5.61 3.02 -14.72
N TRP A 27 -5.12 2.00 -15.40
CA TRP A 27 -5.56 0.62 -15.23
C TRP A 27 -4.49 -0.25 -14.57
N PRO A 28 -4.87 -1.34 -13.90
CA PRO A 28 -3.92 -2.38 -13.55
C PRO A 28 -3.18 -2.91 -14.78
N THR A 29 -1.93 -3.31 -14.63
CA THR A 29 -1.10 -3.80 -15.74
C THR A 29 -1.65 -5.06 -16.42
N THR A 30 -2.54 -5.80 -15.75
CA THR A 30 -3.21 -6.98 -16.29
C THR A 30 -4.51 -6.67 -17.02
N ALA A 31 -4.98 -5.41 -16.93
CA ALA A 31 -6.25 -5.01 -17.52
C ALA A 31 -6.22 -5.14 -19.04
N ARG A 32 -7.21 -5.80 -19.60
CA ARG A 32 -7.37 -5.98 -21.04
C ARG A 32 -8.82 -6.22 -21.41
N ARG A 33 -9.14 -6.12 -22.69
CA ARG A 33 -10.42 -6.63 -23.20
C ARG A 33 -10.24 -7.95 -23.91
N THR A 34 -11.28 -8.77 -23.84
CA THR A 34 -11.41 -9.98 -24.67
C THR A 34 -11.86 -9.60 -26.09
N ASP A 35 -11.81 -10.56 -27.02
CA ASP A 35 -12.23 -10.36 -28.41
C ASP A 35 -13.71 -9.96 -28.55
N ASP A 36 -14.55 -10.36 -27.59
CA ASP A 36 -15.98 -9.98 -27.50
C ASP A 36 -16.22 -8.71 -26.65
N GLY A 37 -15.13 -8.03 -26.24
CA GLY A 37 -15.18 -6.71 -25.62
C GLY A 37 -15.36 -6.72 -24.09
N GLU A 38 -15.35 -7.87 -23.42
CA GLU A 38 -15.44 -7.94 -21.97
C GLU A 38 -14.14 -7.50 -21.30
N LEU A 39 -14.23 -6.74 -20.21
CA LEU A 39 -13.09 -6.32 -19.41
C LEU A 39 -12.59 -7.48 -18.53
N VAL A 40 -11.28 -7.70 -18.53
CA VAL A 40 -10.57 -8.68 -17.69
C VAL A 40 -9.60 -7.95 -16.77
N LEU A 41 -9.61 -8.27 -15.48
CA LEU A 41 -8.73 -7.73 -14.44
C LEU A 41 -8.12 -8.89 -13.65
N GLY A 42 -6.81 -8.91 -13.47
CA GLY A 42 -6.14 -9.99 -12.72
C GLY A 42 -6.36 -11.39 -13.32
N GLY A 43 -6.70 -11.47 -14.61
CA GLY A 43 -7.00 -12.74 -15.29
C GLY A 43 -8.46 -13.17 -15.21
N LEU A 44 -9.32 -12.48 -14.46
CA LEU A 44 -10.76 -12.78 -14.32
C LEU A 44 -11.60 -11.80 -15.12
N ALA A 45 -12.63 -12.29 -15.80
CA ALA A 45 -13.64 -11.46 -16.44
C ALA A 45 -14.46 -10.67 -15.39
N VAL A 46 -14.84 -9.45 -15.70
CA VAL A 46 -15.63 -8.63 -14.75
C VAL A 46 -16.96 -9.31 -14.41
N SER A 47 -17.58 -10.04 -15.35
CA SER A 47 -18.78 -10.82 -15.08
C SER A 47 -18.55 -11.92 -14.03
N GLU A 48 -17.38 -12.58 -14.02
CA GLU A 48 -17.00 -13.57 -13.01
C GLU A 48 -16.82 -12.90 -11.64
N ILE A 49 -16.12 -11.75 -11.59
CA ILE A 49 -15.92 -10.98 -10.36
C ILE A 49 -17.27 -10.56 -9.78
N LEU A 50 -18.20 -10.06 -10.61
CA LEU A 50 -19.51 -9.62 -10.17
C LEU A 50 -20.46 -10.76 -9.78
N ALA A 51 -20.18 -11.98 -10.21
CA ALA A 51 -20.90 -13.16 -9.75
C ALA A 51 -20.56 -13.51 -8.29
N GLU A 52 -19.31 -13.27 -7.89
CA GLU A 52 -18.84 -13.51 -6.51
C GLU A 52 -19.12 -12.32 -5.57
N ALA A 53 -18.97 -11.09 -6.06
CA ALA A 53 -19.16 -9.86 -5.28
C ALA A 53 -19.98 -8.83 -6.08
N PRO A 54 -21.23 -8.54 -5.68
CA PRO A 54 -22.07 -7.60 -6.40
C PRO A 54 -21.53 -6.16 -6.34
N SER A 55 -21.77 -5.41 -7.42
CA SER A 55 -21.43 -3.97 -7.49
C SER A 55 -22.21 -3.15 -6.45
N PRO A 56 -21.58 -2.12 -5.82
CA PRO A 56 -20.21 -1.67 -6.04
C PRO A 56 -19.17 -2.53 -5.33
N VAL A 57 -18.07 -2.86 -6.01
CA VAL A 57 -16.95 -3.65 -5.46
C VAL A 57 -15.61 -3.04 -5.83
N PHE A 58 -14.66 -3.03 -4.90
CA PHE A 58 -13.27 -2.71 -5.18
C PHE A 58 -12.52 -3.98 -5.56
N VAL A 59 -11.80 -3.93 -6.66
CA VAL A 59 -10.97 -5.04 -7.15
C VAL A 59 -9.51 -4.66 -6.99
N LEU A 60 -8.77 -5.49 -6.27
CA LEU A 60 -7.31 -5.38 -6.16
C LEU A 60 -6.66 -6.43 -7.06
N ASP A 61 -5.82 -5.96 -7.96
CA ASP A 61 -5.01 -6.80 -8.81
C ASP A 61 -3.69 -7.13 -8.10
N GLU A 62 -3.52 -8.38 -7.71
CA GLU A 62 -2.31 -8.82 -7.01
C GLU A 62 -1.04 -8.59 -7.85
N ALA A 63 -1.07 -8.96 -9.13
CA ALA A 63 0.10 -8.85 -9.99
C ALA A 63 0.54 -7.39 -10.19
N ASP A 64 -0.43 -6.47 -10.38
CA ASP A 64 -0.14 -5.04 -10.51
C ASP A 64 0.40 -4.46 -9.19
N LEU A 65 -0.23 -4.76 -8.06
CA LEU A 65 0.20 -4.25 -6.75
C LEU A 65 1.61 -4.75 -6.41
N ARG A 66 1.86 -6.05 -6.57
CA ARG A 66 3.18 -6.67 -6.32
C ARG A 66 4.24 -6.11 -7.26
N GLY A 67 3.94 -5.99 -8.55
CA GLY A 67 4.86 -5.42 -9.54
C GLY A 67 5.26 -3.97 -9.23
N ARG A 68 4.31 -3.15 -8.77
CA ARG A 68 4.59 -1.77 -8.31
C ARG A 68 5.43 -1.77 -7.03
N ALA A 69 5.11 -2.61 -6.05
CA ALA A 69 5.88 -2.74 -4.82
C ALA A 69 7.33 -3.15 -5.10
N ALA A 70 7.53 -4.20 -5.90
CA ALA A 70 8.86 -4.66 -6.33
C ALA A 70 9.65 -3.55 -7.04
N SER A 71 9.00 -2.78 -7.93
CA SER A 71 9.64 -1.67 -8.64
C SER A 71 10.13 -0.57 -7.69
N TRP A 72 9.35 -0.22 -6.67
CA TRP A 72 9.75 0.75 -5.66
C TRP A 72 10.89 0.24 -4.79
N ALA A 73 10.82 -1.00 -4.33
CA ALA A 73 11.88 -1.61 -3.52
C ALA A 73 13.20 -1.69 -4.31
N ALA A 74 13.15 -2.13 -5.57
CA ALA A 74 14.32 -2.20 -6.44
C ALA A 74 14.92 -0.80 -6.71
N ALA A 75 14.10 0.19 -7.05
CA ALA A 75 14.58 1.55 -7.30
C ALA A 75 15.27 2.15 -6.08
N MET A 76 14.71 1.99 -4.88
CA MET A 76 15.33 2.47 -3.65
C MET A 76 16.65 1.76 -3.34
N HIS A 77 16.74 0.47 -3.63
CA HIS A 77 17.95 -0.30 -3.42
C HIS A 77 19.03 0.06 -4.45
N GLU A 78 18.70 0.10 -5.74
CA GLU A 78 19.66 0.27 -6.83
C GLU A 78 20.14 1.72 -6.97
N GLU A 79 19.25 2.70 -6.90
CA GLU A 79 19.59 4.12 -7.13
C GLU A 79 20.36 4.73 -5.95
N PHE A 80 20.09 4.30 -4.72
CA PHE A 80 20.80 4.80 -3.53
C PHE A 80 21.98 3.95 -3.10
N TRP A 81 22.16 2.78 -3.71
CA TRP A 81 23.36 1.96 -3.54
C TRP A 81 24.51 2.62 -4.33
N PRO A 82 25.65 2.30 -4.32
CA PRO A 82 26.99 2.86 -4.37
C PRO A 82 27.12 4.29 -4.94
N SER A 83 26.20 4.78 -5.75
CA SER A 83 26.31 6.08 -6.47
C SER A 83 26.45 7.29 -5.55
N TYR A 84 25.93 7.18 -4.33
CA TYR A 84 25.94 8.25 -3.33
C TYR A 84 26.68 7.88 -2.04
N GLY A 85 27.38 6.76 -2.00
CA GLY A 85 28.06 6.26 -0.81
C GLY A 85 27.10 5.87 0.33
N MET A 86 25.85 5.56 -0.02
CA MET A 86 24.82 5.10 0.90
C MET A 86 24.71 3.57 0.88
N ALA A 87 24.17 3.00 1.94
CA ALA A 87 23.97 1.55 2.07
C ALA A 87 22.67 1.06 1.43
N GLY A 88 22.11 1.81 0.48
CA GLY A 88 20.78 1.60 -0.10
C GLY A 88 19.73 2.50 0.55
N GLY A 89 18.50 2.42 0.08
CA GLY A 89 17.32 3.06 0.64
C GLY A 89 16.23 2.04 0.86
N GLU A 90 15.30 2.33 1.75
CA GLU A 90 14.14 1.49 2.02
C GLU A 90 12.87 2.17 1.54
N ALA A 91 11.97 1.40 0.90
CA ALA A 91 10.65 1.87 0.53
C ALA A 91 9.62 1.35 1.54
N PHE A 92 8.72 2.22 1.99
CA PHE A 92 7.64 1.87 2.90
C PHE A 92 6.29 2.05 2.23
N TYR A 93 5.45 1.04 2.30
CA TYR A 93 4.06 1.12 1.90
C TYR A 93 3.25 1.84 2.99
N ALA A 94 2.49 2.86 2.60
CA ALA A 94 1.64 3.61 3.52
C ALA A 94 0.36 2.81 3.85
N GLY A 95 0.32 2.16 5.00
CA GLY A 95 -0.79 1.33 5.44
C GLY A 95 -2.15 2.05 5.45
N LYS A 96 -2.15 3.33 5.77
CA LYS A 96 -3.36 4.18 5.75
C LYS A 96 -4.07 4.27 4.40
N ALA A 97 -3.41 3.94 3.28
CA ALA A 97 -4.02 3.97 1.96
C ALA A 97 -5.03 2.83 1.79
N PHE A 98 -4.63 1.63 2.11
CA PHE A 98 -5.45 0.42 2.19
C PHE A 98 -4.60 -0.72 2.77
N LEU A 99 -5.03 -1.33 3.85
CA LEU A 99 -4.28 -2.40 4.50
C LEU A 99 -5.18 -3.56 4.90
N THR A 100 -4.86 -4.74 4.40
CA THR A 100 -5.32 -6.04 4.89
C THR A 100 -4.10 -6.90 5.16
N THR A 101 -4.23 -8.00 5.91
CA THR A 101 -3.12 -8.94 6.14
C THR A 101 -2.53 -9.41 4.81
N LYS A 102 -3.38 -9.67 3.79
CA LYS A 102 -2.92 -10.13 2.48
C LYS A 102 -2.12 -9.07 1.72
N VAL A 103 -2.56 -7.81 1.72
CA VAL A 103 -1.80 -6.69 1.12
C VAL A 103 -0.49 -6.47 1.87
N ALA A 104 -0.50 -6.56 3.19
CA ALA A 104 0.70 -6.46 4.00
C ALA A 104 1.73 -7.56 3.64
N GLN A 105 1.28 -8.81 3.50
CA GLN A 105 2.13 -9.91 3.03
C GLN A 105 2.75 -9.61 1.67
N TRP A 106 1.94 -9.22 0.68
CA TRP A 106 2.43 -8.93 -0.67
C TRP A 106 3.53 -7.88 -0.68
N VAL A 107 3.33 -6.74 0.00
CA VAL A 107 4.33 -5.67 0.00
C VAL A 107 5.59 -6.05 0.76
N LEU A 108 5.47 -6.82 1.84
CA LEU A 108 6.62 -7.36 2.59
C LEU A 108 7.42 -8.37 1.76
N GLU A 109 6.74 -9.29 1.05
CA GLU A 109 7.38 -10.26 0.15
C GLU A 109 8.16 -9.59 -0.98
N GLU A 110 7.69 -8.44 -1.47
CA GLU A 110 8.39 -7.65 -2.50
C GLU A 110 9.50 -6.73 -1.95
N GLY A 111 9.83 -6.85 -0.66
CA GLY A 111 10.96 -6.13 -0.07
C GLY A 111 10.67 -4.72 0.44
N MET A 112 9.40 -4.30 0.51
CA MET A 112 9.04 -3.04 1.16
C MET A 112 8.86 -3.22 2.67
N GLY A 113 9.01 -2.11 3.42
CA GLY A 113 8.49 -2.00 4.77
C GLY A 113 7.02 -1.54 4.76
N ILE A 114 6.39 -1.47 5.93
CA ILE A 114 5.04 -0.92 6.10
C ILE A 114 5.07 0.21 7.12
N ASP A 115 4.59 1.38 6.70
CA ASP A 115 4.38 2.53 7.57
C ASP A 115 2.94 2.55 8.07
N THR A 116 2.75 2.42 9.38
CA THR A 116 1.46 2.30 10.06
C THR A 116 1.14 3.58 10.82
N ALA A 117 -0.13 3.97 10.87
CA ALA A 117 -0.62 5.16 11.55
C ALA A 117 -1.53 4.85 12.76
N SER A 118 -1.77 3.58 13.04
CA SER A 118 -2.65 3.16 14.12
C SER A 118 -2.24 1.81 14.68
N ARG A 119 -2.69 1.54 15.92
CA ARG A 119 -2.52 0.23 16.56
C ARG A 119 -3.13 -0.92 15.73
N GLY A 120 -4.25 -0.66 15.06
CA GLY A 120 -4.91 -1.65 14.22
C GLY A 120 -4.05 -2.01 12.99
N GLU A 121 -3.52 -1.02 12.29
CA GLU A 121 -2.61 -1.24 11.17
C GLU A 121 -1.32 -1.94 11.62
N LEU A 122 -0.76 -1.55 12.78
CA LEU A 122 0.42 -2.22 13.33
C LEU A 122 0.14 -3.69 13.64
N ALA A 123 -1.02 -4.02 14.22
CA ALA A 123 -1.40 -5.39 14.51
C ALA A 123 -1.55 -6.24 13.23
N VAL A 124 -2.16 -5.69 12.17
CA VAL A 124 -2.28 -6.34 10.86
C VAL A 124 -0.89 -6.58 10.25
N SER A 125 0.01 -5.59 10.33
CA SER A 125 1.36 -5.69 9.78
C SER A 125 2.22 -6.71 10.53
N LEU A 126 2.13 -6.77 11.86
CA LEU A 126 2.82 -7.78 12.68
C LEU A 126 2.32 -9.20 12.37
N ALA A 127 1.00 -9.37 12.19
CA ALA A 127 0.44 -10.66 11.77
C ALA A 127 0.94 -11.08 10.38
N ALA A 128 1.04 -10.15 9.45
CA ALA A 128 1.57 -10.42 8.11
C ALA A 128 3.06 -10.79 8.15
N LEU A 129 3.87 -10.10 8.95
CA LEU A 129 5.28 -10.44 9.17
C LEU A 129 5.46 -11.86 9.68
N GLN A 130 4.65 -12.26 10.65
CA GLN A 130 4.70 -13.60 11.21
C GLN A 130 4.47 -14.68 10.14
N GLU A 131 3.57 -14.43 9.19
CA GLU A 131 3.30 -15.38 8.10
C GLU A 131 4.40 -15.38 7.02
N VAL A 132 5.03 -14.22 6.74
CA VAL A 132 6.08 -14.09 5.73
C VAL A 132 7.42 -14.61 6.23
N ASP A 133 7.84 -14.21 7.42
CA ASP A 133 9.20 -14.45 7.94
C ASP A 133 9.23 -15.59 8.98
N GLY A 134 8.07 -16.11 9.43
CA GLY A 134 7.92 -17.18 10.41
C GLY A 134 7.78 -16.69 11.86
N GLU A 135 7.69 -17.63 12.81
CA GLU A 135 7.38 -17.32 14.22
C GLU A 135 8.43 -16.43 14.90
N GLU A 136 9.69 -16.50 14.49
CA GLU A 136 10.77 -15.66 15.06
C GLU A 136 10.59 -14.18 14.71
N ALA A 137 9.90 -13.85 13.60
CA ALA A 137 9.65 -12.47 13.17
C ALA A 137 8.61 -11.73 14.02
N THR A 138 7.86 -12.40 14.86
CA THR A 138 6.85 -11.76 15.75
C THR A 138 7.43 -10.75 16.72
N THR A 139 8.73 -10.84 17.00
CA THR A 139 9.46 -9.92 17.88
C THR A 139 10.30 -8.91 17.13
N ASP A 140 10.50 -9.07 15.83
CA ASP A 140 11.32 -8.20 15.00
C ASP A 140 10.48 -7.41 13.98
N GLY A 141 9.98 -6.27 14.43
CA GLY A 141 9.24 -5.32 13.59
C GLY A 141 10.13 -4.29 12.88
N THR A 142 11.41 -4.58 12.63
CA THR A 142 12.35 -3.62 12.03
C THR A 142 11.92 -3.09 10.66
N ARG A 143 11.14 -3.88 9.92
CA ARG A 143 10.54 -3.48 8.64
C ARG A 143 9.24 -2.67 8.78
N LEU A 144 8.84 -2.33 10.01
CA LEU A 144 7.62 -1.56 10.27
C LEU A 144 7.96 -0.17 10.78
N GLY A 145 7.13 0.80 10.41
CA GLY A 145 7.08 2.14 10.97
C GLY A 145 5.77 2.35 11.74
N LEU A 146 5.83 3.12 12.83
CA LEU A 146 4.65 3.65 13.50
C LEU A 146 4.75 5.16 13.55
N HIS A 147 3.85 5.83 12.85
CA HIS A 147 3.66 7.28 12.90
C HIS A 147 2.24 7.63 13.39
N GLY A 148 1.83 8.88 13.22
CA GLY A 148 0.50 9.36 13.62
C GLY A 148 0.53 10.20 14.88
N ASN A 149 -0.33 11.22 14.93
CA ASN A 149 -0.41 12.18 16.02
C ASN A 149 -1.17 11.58 17.22
N GLY A 150 -0.72 11.92 18.42
CA GLY A 150 -1.42 11.58 19.65
C GLY A 150 -1.38 10.09 20.01
N LYS A 151 -0.25 9.42 19.76
CA LYS A 151 -0.04 8.03 20.15
C LYS A 151 -0.19 7.88 21.67
N THR A 152 -0.91 6.85 22.07
CA THR A 152 -1.03 6.49 23.48
C THR A 152 0.23 5.77 23.98
N GLN A 153 0.45 5.79 25.30
CA GLN A 153 1.54 5.03 25.91
C GLN A 153 1.46 3.54 25.55
N ALA A 154 0.25 2.98 25.44
CA ALA A 154 0.06 1.58 25.07
C ALA A 154 0.49 1.27 23.62
N GLU A 155 0.25 2.19 22.68
CA GLU A 155 0.69 2.04 21.29
C GLU A 155 2.21 2.12 21.18
N ILE A 156 2.82 3.07 21.87
CA ILE A 156 4.29 3.20 21.94
C ILE A 156 4.91 1.95 22.57
N ALA A 157 4.34 1.45 23.67
CA ALA A 157 4.83 0.23 24.33
C ALA A 157 4.76 -0.99 23.41
N VAL A 158 3.69 -1.15 22.62
CA VAL A 158 3.58 -2.21 21.60
C VAL A 158 4.67 -2.08 20.55
N ALA A 159 4.89 -0.88 20.00
CA ALA A 159 5.93 -0.65 19.02
C ALA A 159 7.33 -1.00 19.54
N LEU A 160 7.64 -0.60 20.78
CA LEU A 160 8.92 -0.92 21.43
C LEU A 160 9.07 -2.41 21.71
N THR A 161 8.00 -3.08 22.18
CA THR A 161 8.03 -4.52 22.45
C THR A 161 8.29 -5.36 21.21
N HIS A 162 7.78 -4.92 20.06
CA HIS A 162 7.97 -5.61 18.78
C HIS A 162 9.14 -5.05 17.95
N HIS A 163 10.00 -4.21 18.55
CA HIS A 163 11.17 -3.62 17.90
C HIS A 163 10.85 -2.95 16.55
N VAL A 164 9.75 -2.18 16.50
CA VAL A 164 9.38 -1.42 15.28
C VAL A 164 10.55 -0.53 14.88
N GLY A 165 10.99 -0.63 13.62
CA GLY A 165 12.21 0.01 13.12
C GLY A 165 12.16 1.54 13.15
N HIS A 166 10.98 2.11 12.92
CA HIS A 166 10.78 3.55 12.90
C HIS A 166 9.60 3.95 13.78
N LEU A 167 9.88 4.61 14.90
CA LEU A 167 8.87 5.24 15.75
C LEU A 167 8.96 6.76 15.61
N VAL A 168 7.98 7.34 14.90
CA VAL A 168 7.91 8.80 14.72
C VAL A 168 7.18 9.42 15.90
N LEU A 169 7.84 10.32 16.62
CA LEU A 169 7.28 11.03 17.75
C LEU A 169 6.97 12.48 17.34
N ASP A 170 5.70 12.87 17.38
CA ASP A 170 5.22 14.14 16.84
C ASP A 170 5.22 15.27 17.88
N SER A 171 5.45 14.95 19.18
CA SER A 171 5.44 15.92 20.25
C SER A 171 6.40 15.55 21.39
N LEU A 172 6.74 16.52 22.22
CA LEU A 172 7.57 16.28 23.42
C LEU A 172 6.83 15.41 24.43
N GLU A 173 5.50 15.48 24.48
CA GLU A 173 4.67 14.62 25.30
C GLU A 173 4.80 13.16 24.88
N GLU A 174 4.88 12.87 23.58
CA GLU A 174 5.11 11.51 23.07
C GLU A 174 6.53 11.02 23.39
N VAL A 175 7.53 11.90 23.37
CA VAL A 175 8.89 11.56 23.85
C VAL A 175 8.86 11.14 25.32
N ASP A 176 8.15 11.90 26.18
CA ASP A 176 7.99 11.55 27.57
C ASP A 176 7.23 10.23 27.78
N LEU A 177 6.25 9.92 26.91
CA LEU A 177 5.54 8.64 26.94
C LEU A 177 6.47 7.50 26.52
N ALA A 178 7.30 7.69 25.50
CA ALA A 178 8.28 6.68 25.06
C ALA A 178 9.31 6.38 26.16
N VAL A 179 9.84 7.39 26.82
CA VAL A 179 10.77 7.22 27.95
C VAL A 179 10.16 6.45 29.10
N ARG A 180 8.85 6.64 29.36
CA ARG A 180 8.16 5.88 30.42
C ARG A 180 7.76 4.46 30.03
N ALA A 181 7.79 4.13 28.72
CA ALA A 181 7.44 2.81 28.21
C ALA A 181 8.62 1.85 28.12
N VAL A 182 9.86 2.35 28.27
CA VAL A 182 11.11 1.60 28.38
C VAL A 182 11.36 1.24 29.85
#